data_57607977637b60fb60fdb6a254562dda
#
_entry.id   57607977637b60fb60fdb6a254562dda
#
_cell.length_a   1.000
_cell.length_b   1.000
_cell.length_c   1.000
_cell.angle_alpha   90.00
_cell.angle_beta   90.00
_cell.angle_gamma   90.00
#
_symmetry.space_group_name_H-M   'P 1'
#
loop_
_entity.id
_entity.type
_entity.pdbx_description
1 polymer ?
#
loop_
_entity_poly.entity_id
_entity_poly.type
_entity_poly.pdbx_seq_one_letter_code
_entity_poly.pdbx_strand_id
1 'polypeptide(L)'
;MKLLEGKIALITGASKGIGRKIAEKFAEHGADVAFTYLSSVEKGEALEQELQSFGTKVKGYRSDASKFDEAEKLIEDILADFGTLDIVVNNAGITKDGLLMRMSEENWDDVLNINLKSVFNVTKAASKVMIKNRKGSFINMSSVVGVQGNAGQANYAASKAGIIGFSKSIAKELGSRNIRSNVVAPGFIRTEMTDVLDPKVVEGWAQAIPLKRAGETDDVANLCVFLGSDMSGYITGQVIPVDGGML
;
A
#
# COMPACT_ATOMS: atom_id res chain seq x y z
N MET A 1 -3.39 22.94 -3.22
CA MET A 1 -4.61 22.38 -3.85
C MET A 1 -4.90 21.02 -3.20
N LYS A 2 -6.08 20.81 -2.64
CA LYS A 2 -6.47 19.57 -1.98
C LYS A 2 -7.01 18.59 -3.03
N LEU A 3 -6.18 17.65 -3.47
CA LEU A 3 -6.52 16.71 -4.55
C LEU A 3 -7.49 15.60 -4.13
N LEU A 4 -7.64 15.36 -2.83
CA LEU A 4 -8.43 14.26 -2.27
C LEU A 4 -9.58 14.77 -1.38
N GLU A 5 -9.93 16.04 -1.49
CA GLU A 5 -11.01 16.64 -0.69
C GLU A 5 -12.34 15.87 -0.88
N GLY A 6 -12.98 15.51 0.23
CA GLY A 6 -14.22 14.76 0.23
C GLY A 6 -14.10 13.28 -0.18
N LYS A 7 -12.88 12.73 -0.31
CA LYS A 7 -12.63 11.30 -0.51
C LYS A 7 -12.39 10.62 0.83
N ILE A 8 -12.85 9.38 0.97
CA ILE A 8 -12.55 8.51 2.10
C ILE A 8 -11.55 7.45 1.64
N ALA A 9 -10.40 7.35 2.33
CA ALA A 9 -9.32 6.45 1.99
C ALA A 9 -9.02 5.46 3.11
N LEU A 10 -8.81 4.19 2.77
CA LEU A 10 -8.25 3.17 3.65
C LEU A 10 -6.79 2.92 3.26
N ILE A 11 -5.89 2.99 4.25
CA ILE A 11 -4.47 2.61 4.08
C ILE A 11 -4.14 1.46 5.03
N THR A 12 -3.77 0.29 4.49
CA THR A 12 -3.39 -0.84 5.32
C THR A 12 -1.92 -0.76 5.75
N GLY A 13 -1.63 -1.11 7.03
CA GLY A 13 -0.27 -1.12 7.55
C GLY A 13 0.39 0.26 7.63
N ALA A 14 -0.34 1.27 8.13
CA ALA A 14 0.10 2.66 8.12
C ALA A 14 0.82 3.11 9.40
N SER A 15 1.14 2.23 10.36
CA SER A 15 1.80 2.62 11.61
C SER A 15 3.23 3.14 11.44
N LYS A 16 3.87 2.91 10.28
CA LYS A 16 5.25 3.32 9.97
C LYS A 16 5.55 3.35 8.46
N GLY A 17 6.70 3.89 8.11
CA GLY A 17 7.28 3.82 6.76
C GLY A 17 6.40 4.42 5.67
N ILE A 18 6.33 3.75 4.52
CA ILE A 18 5.58 4.22 3.35
C ILE A 18 4.09 4.40 3.66
N GLY A 19 3.47 3.44 4.36
CA GLY A 19 2.05 3.52 4.70
C GLY A 19 1.69 4.72 5.56
N ARG A 20 2.53 5.05 6.57
CA ARG A 20 2.38 6.24 7.39
C ARG A 20 2.44 7.52 6.53
N LYS A 21 3.46 7.62 5.67
CA LYS A 21 3.61 8.79 4.79
C LYS A 21 2.46 8.94 3.80
N ILE A 22 1.90 7.84 3.30
CA ILE A 22 0.70 7.89 2.46
C ILE A 22 -0.49 8.43 3.26
N ALA A 23 -0.70 7.97 4.50
CA ALA A 23 -1.78 8.47 5.34
C ALA A 23 -1.63 9.98 5.64
N GLU A 24 -0.41 10.44 5.96
CA GLU A 24 -0.08 11.86 6.14
C GLU A 24 -0.41 12.69 4.89
N LYS A 25 0.09 12.27 3.71
CA LYS A 25 -0.16 12.97 2.45
C LYS A 25 -1.64 12.97 2.05
N PHE A 26 -2.35 11.89 2.33
CA PHE A 26 -3.77 11.84 2.04
C PHE A 26 -4.57 12.82 2.89
N ALA A 27 -4.29 12.89 4.20
CA ALA A 27 -4.88 13.89 5.10
C ALA A 27 -4.50 15.32 4.72
N GLU A 28 -3.22 15.59 4.39
CA GLU A 28 -2.74 16.89 3.88
C GLU A 28 -3.51 17.32 2.62
N HIS A 29 -3.84 16.37 1.74
CA HIS A 29 -4.62 16.59 0.53
C HIS A 29 -6.13 16.55 0.74
N GLY A 30 -6.61 16.51 1.98
CA GLY A 30 -8.01 16.68 2.35
C GLY A 30 -8.86 15.41 2.35
N ALA A 31 -8.25 14.23 2.27
CA ALA A 31 -8.98 12.97 2.44
C ALA A 31 -9.32 12.74 3.91
N ASP A 32 -10.49 12.16 4.18
CA ASP A 32 -10.75 11.45 5.41
C ASP A 32 -10.02 10.11 5.38
N VAL A 33 -9.31 9.77 6.48
CA VAL A 33 -8.37 8.65 6.49
C VAL A 33 -8.77 7.60 7.51
N ALA A 34 -9.09 6.40 7.01
CA ALA A 34 -9.08 5.17 7.78
C ALA A 34 -7.72 4.48 7.56
N PHE A 35 -7.09 3.97 8.62
CA PHE A 35 -5.86 3.23 8.46
C PHE A 35 -5.78 2.03 9.40
N THR A 36 -4.95 1.02 9.04
CA THR A 36 -4.78 -0.14 9.91
C THR A 36 -3.38 -0.25 10.48
N TYR A 37 -3.32 -0.84 11.67
CA TYR A 37 -2.13 -1.35 12.33
C TYR A 37 -2.44 -2.72 12.96
N LEU A 38 -1.41 -3.53 13.24
CA LEU A 38 -1.60 -4.83 13.88
C LEU A 38 -0.99 -4.88 15.29
N SER A 39 0.31 -4.70 15.41
CA SER A 39 1.07 -4.84 16.69
C SER A 39 1.47 -3.50 17.31
N SER A 40 1.50 -2.42 16.55
CA SER A 40 2.04 -1.12 16.98
C SER A 40 0.89 -0.19 17.43
N VAL A 41 0.19 -0.54 18.52
CA VAL A 41 -0.98 0.22 18.99
C VAL A 41 -0.63 1.67 19.30
N GLU A 42 0.43 1.91 20.09
CA GLU A 42 0.87 3.26 20.46
C GLU A 42 1.21 4.12 19.23
N LYS A 43 1.89 3.54 18.22
CA LYS A 43 2.19 4.25 16.97
C LYS A 43 0.92 4.53 16.16
N GLY A 44 -0.08 3.66 16.23
CA GLY A 44 -1.38 3.87 15.58
C GLY A 44 -2.14 5.03 16.22
N GLU A 45 -2.25 5.05 17.53
CA GLU A 45 -2.91 6.13 18.29
C GLU A 45 -2.20 7.47 18.09
N ALA A 46 -0.87 7.49 18.13
CA ALA A 46 -0.09 8.70 17.89
C ALA A 46 -0.31 9.24 16.46
N LEU A 47 -0.36 8.36 15.45
CA LEU A 47 -0.63 8.74 14.07
C LEU A 47 -2.05 9.32 13.92
N GLU A 48 -3.05 8.71 14.56
CA GLU A 48 -4.42 9.24 14.53
C GLU A 48 -4.49 10.67 15.05
N GLN A 49 -3.87 10.95 16.21
CA GLN A 49 -3.81 12.29 16.80
C GLN A 49 -3.09 13.29 15.90
N GLU A 50 -1.96 12.88 15.30
CA GLU A 50 -1.18 13.73 14.40
C GLU A 50 -1.98 14.10 13.16
N LEU A 51 -2.63 13.14 12.52
CA LEU A 51 -3.37 13.37 11.29
C LEU A 51 -4.63 14.21 11.48
N GLN A 52 -5.25 14.19 12.66
CA GLN A 52 -6.38 15.07 13.00
C GLN A 52 -6.03 16.55 12.89
N SER A 53 -4.74 16.93 13.02
CA SER A 53 -4.26 18.32 12.87
C SER A 53 -4.50 18.88 11.46
N PHE A 54 -4.66 18.03 10.43
CA PHE A 54 -5.00 18.47 9.06
C PHE A 54 -6.47 18.87 8.88
N GLY A 55 -7.32 18.68 9.91
CA GLY A 55 -8.73 19.04 9.88
C GLY A 55 -9.61 18.05 9.13
N THR A 56 -9.12 16.84 8.86
CA THR A 56 -9.87 15.72 8.25
C THR A 56 -10.27 14.72 9.32
N LYS A 57 -11.28 13.90 9.02
CA LYS A 57 -11.65 12.80 9.89
C LYS A 57 -10.63 11.67 9.76
N VAL A 58 -10.08 11.23 10.89
CA VAL A 58 -9.08 10.16 10.91
C VAL A 58 -9.46 9.13 11.94
N LYS A 59 -9.30 7.85 11.62
CA LYS A 59 -9.49 6.75 12.56
C LYS A 59 -8.56 5.57 12.25
N GLY A 60 -7.87 5.10 13.28
CA GLY A 60 -7.04 3.90 13.24
C GLY A 60 -7.83 2.65 13.65
N TYR A 61 -7.58 1.53 12.98
CA TYR A 61 -8.20 0.24 13.26
C TYR A 61 -7.13 -0.81 13.48
N ARG A 62 -7.29 -1.59 14.55
CA ARG A 62 -6.47 -2.79 14.72
C ARG A 62 -7.10 -3.93 13.92
N SER A 63 -6.42 -4.38 12.86
CA SER A 63 -6.94 -5.41 11.97
C SER A 63 -5.82 -6.18 11.29
N ASP A 64 -5.96 -7.50 11.23
CA ASP A 64 -5.10 -8.42 10.48
C ASP A 64 -5.70 -8.66 9.09
N ALA A 65 -5.22 -7.92 8.09
CA ALA A 65 -5.70 -8.03 6.72
C ALA A 65 -5.49 -9.43 6.09
N SER A 66 -4.63 -10.28 6.65
CA SER A 66 -4.44 -11.66 6.18
C SER A 66 -5.64 -12.57 6.47
N LYS A 67 -6.49 -12.18 7.42
CA LYS A 67 -7.71 -12.88 7.80
C LYS A 67 -8.92 -12.28 7.09
N PHE A 68 -9.67 -13.14 6.42
CA PHE A 68 -10.77 -12.70 5.56
C PHE A 68 -11.92 -12.04 6.36
N ASP A 69 -12.31 -12.64 7.46
CA ASP A 69 -13.33 -12.14 8.37
C ASP A 69 -12.97 -10.79 9.01
N GLU A 70 -11.69 -10.61 9.40
CA GLU A 70 -11.21 -9.32 9.91
C GLU A 70 -11.22 -8.23 8.81
N ALA A 71 -10.92 -8.58 7.56
CA ALA A 71 -11.01 -7.63 6.45
C ALA A 71 -12.47 -7.24 6.12
N GLU A 72 -13.43 -8.18 6.18
CA GLU A 72 -14.85 -7.85 6.01
C GLU A 72 -15.33 -6.93 7.14
N LYS A 73 -15.04 -7.30 8.40
CA LYS A 73 -15.39 -6.47 9.56
C LYS A 73 -14.77 -5.07 9.49
N LEU A 74 -13.51 -4.95 9.09
CA LEU A 74 -12.85 -3.65 8.90
C LEU A 74 -13.64 -2.75 7.94
N ILE A 75 -14.06 -3.28 6.79
CA ILE A 75 -14.83 -2.48 5.82
C ILE A 75 -16.21 -2.11 6.40
N GLU A 76 -16.87 -3.00 7.13
CA GLU A 76 -18.13 -2.69 7.81
C GLU A 76 -17.96 -1.56 8.84
N ASP A 77 -16.92 -1.63 9.67
CA ASP A 77 -16.60 -0.59 10.66
C ASP A 77 -16.28 0.77 9.99
N ILE A 78 -15.53 0.75 8.87
CA ILE A 78 -15.26 1.98 8.09
C ILE A 78 -16.54 2.56 7.50
N LEU A 79 -17.43 1.74 6.97
CA LEU A 79 -18.71 2.22 6.44
C LEU A 79 -19.62 2.78 7.51
N ALA A 80 -19.60 2.21 8.72
CA ALA A 80 -20.35 2.74 9.87
C ALA A 80 -19.80 4.11 10.31
N ASP A 81 -18.48 4.26 10.31
CA ASP A 81 -17.82 5.50 10.77
C ASP A 81 -17.81 6.60 9.69
N PHE A 82 -17.53 6.27 8.43
CA PHE A 82 -17.30 7.25 7.36
C PHE A 82 -18.41 7.31 6.30
N GLY A 83 -19.30 6.32 6.28
CA GLY A 83 -20.44 6.27 5.35
C GLY A 83 -20.13 5.70 3.97
N THR A 84 -18.91 5.82 3.47
CA THR A 84 -18.45 5.29 2.17
C THR A 84 -16.96 4.99 2.17
N LEU A 85 -16.45 4.49 1.03
CA LEU A 85 -15.03 4.25 0.81
C LEU A 85 -14.70 4.46 -0.67
N ASP A 86 -13.79 5.39 -0.96
CA ASP A 86 -13.40 5.79 -2.32
C ASP A 86 -12.04 5.23 -2.75
N ILE A 87 -11.10 5.12 -1.82
CA ILE A 87 -9.71 4.74 -2.11
C ILE A 87 -9.26 3.65 -1.14
N VAL A 88 -8.61 2.62 -1.67
CA VAL A 88 -7.94 1.60 -0.86
C VAL A 88 -6.48 1.52 -1.27
N VAL A 89 -5.58 1.74 -0.32
CA VAL A 89 -4.14 1.51 -0.47
C VAL A 89 -3.78 0.21 0.26
N ASN A 90 -3.58 -0.85 -0.50
CA ASN A 90 -3.11 -2.13 0.01
C ASN A 90 -1.59 -2.07 0.19
N ASN A 91 -1.14 -1.61 1.37
CA ASN A 91 0.27 -1.39 1.67
C ASN A 91 0.84 -2.40 2.67
N ALA A 92 0.04 -3.00 3.54
CA ALA A 92 0.51 -3.97 4.53
C ALA A 92 1.36 -5.08 3.89
N GLY A 93 2.50 -5.37 4.51
CA GLY A 93 3.39 -6.41 4.02
C GLY A 93 4.61 -6.62 4.91
N ILE A 94 5.24 -7.77 4.73
CA ILE A 94 6.46 -8.19 5.43
C ILE A 94 7.48 -8.76 4.45
N THR A 95 8.73 -8.87 4.91
CA THR A 95 9.77 -9.69 4.29
C THR A 95 10.22 -10.77 5.27
N LYS A 96 10.53 -11.95 4.75
CA LYS A 96 11.24 -13.05 5.45
C LYS A 96 12.27 -13.60 4.48
N ASP A 97 13.37 -12.87 4.34
CA ASP A 97 14.40 -13.11 3.34
C ASP A 97 15.25 -14.34 3.71
N GLY A 98 15.67 -15.09 2.70
CA GLY A 98 16.53 -16.26 2.84
C GLY A 98 16.74 -16.93 1.49
N LEU A 99 17.93 -17.56 1.31
CA LEU A 99 18.21 -18.34 0.11
C LEU A 99 17.20 -19.50 0.00
N LEU A 100 16.77 -19.83 -1.20
CA LEU A 100 15.73 -20.84 -1.47
C LEU A 100 15.99 -22.16 -0.72
N MET A 101 17.22 -22.65 -0.68
CA MET A 101 17.58 -23.90 0.01
C MET A 101 17.42 -23.86 1.55
N ARG A 102 17.29 -22.66 2.14
CA ARG A 102 17.14 -22.45 3.58
C ARG A 102 15.77 -21.84 3.94
N MET A 103 14.96 -21.52 2.96
CA MET A 103 13.64 -20.95 3.16
C MET A 103 12.70 -22.01 3.71
N SER A 104 12.11 -21.77 4.88
CA SER A 104 11.09 -22.66 5.43
C SER A 104 9.73 -22.44 4.75
N GLU A 105 8.90 -23.48 4.76
CA GLU A 105 7.51 -23.39 4.31
C GLU A 105 6.73 -22.32 5.07
N GLU A 106 6.94 -22.20 6.39
CA GLU A 106 6.36 -21.16 7.23
C GLU A 106 6.72 -19.75 6.74
N ASN A 107 8.00 -19.48 6.41
CA ASN A 107 8.42 -18.19 5.89
C ASN A 107 7.81 -17.87 4.52
N TRP A 108 7.61 -18.90 3.69
CA TRP A 108 6.93 -18.79 2.42
C TRP A 108 5.45 -18.44 2.62
N ASP A 109 4.74 -19.23 3.41
CA ASP A 109 3.31 -19.05 3.66
C ASP A 109 2.98 -17.73 4.33
N ASP A 110 3.75 -17.32 5.33
CA ASP A 110 3.56 -16.05 6.01
C ASP A 110 3.66 -14.86 5.05
N VAL A 111 4.69 -14.87 4.19
CA VAL A 111 4.87 -13.78 3.22
C VAL A 111 3.73 -13.76 2.19
N LEU A 112 3.30 -14.92 1.68
CA LEU A 112 2.17 -14.98 0.74
C LEU A 112 0.86 -14.58 1.41
N ASN A 113 0.60 -15.04 2.63
CA ASN A 113 -0.62 -14.73 3.36
C ASN A 113 -0.70 -13.24 3.71
N ILE A 114 0.39 -12.66 4.22
CA ILE A 114 0.38 -11.26 4.67
C ILE A 114 0.46 -10.29 3.48
N ASN A 115 1.25 -10.60 2.44
CA ASN A 115 1.44 -9.66 1.33
C ASN A 115 0.38 -9.79 0.23
N LEU A 116 0.04 -11.02 -0.18
CA LEU A 116 -0.82 -11.24 -1.35
C LEU A 116 -2.28 -11.52 -0.95
N LYS A 117 -2.49 -12.46 -0.02
CA LYS A 117 -3.85 -12.80 0.41
C LYS A 117 -4.55 -11.63 1.08
N SER A 118 -3.83 -10.79 1.84
CA SER A 118 -4.39 -9.57 2.42
C SER A 118 -4.95 -8.62 1.36
N VAL A 119 -4.22 -8.44 0.25
CA VAL A 119 -4.68 -7.60 -0.88
C VAL A 119 -5.98 -8.14 -1.47
N PHE A 120 -6.07 -9.46 -1.65
CA PHE A 120 -7.32 -10.11 -2.08
C PHE A 120 -8.45 -9.86 -1.07
N ASN A 121 -8.23 -10.11 0.22
CA ASN A 121 -9.26 -10.00 1.26
C ASN A 121 -9.84 -8.58 1.31
N VAL A 122 -8.97 -7.56 1.45
CA VAL A 122 -9.40 -6.15 1.56
C VAL A 122 -10.04 -5.67 0.26
N THR A 123 -9.47 -6.01 -0.91
CA THR A 123 -10.04 -5.63 -2.21
C THR A 123 -11.43 -6.22 -2.39
N LYS A 124 -11.62 -7.52 -2.07
CA LYS A 124 -12.91 -8.19 -2.18
C LYS A 124 -13.96 -7.55 -1.27
N ALA A 125 -13.63 -7.28 -0.01
CA ALA A 125 -14.54 -6.65 0.92
C ALA A 125 -14.92 -5.22 0.46
N ALA A 126 -13.95 -4.39 0.08
CA ALA A 126 -14.15 -3.02 -0.36
C ALA A 126 -14.87 -2.92 -1.71
N SER A 127 -14.70 -3.90 -2.60
CA SER A 127 -15.34 -3.87 -3.93
C SER A 127 -16.86 -3.80 -3.88
N LYS A 128 -17.50 -4.38 -2.86
CA LYS A 128 -18.95 -4.35 -2.68
C LYS A 128 -19.50 -2.91 -2.65
N VAL A 129 -18.90 -2.04 -1.83
CA VAL A 129 -19.31 -0.63 -1.72
C VAL A 129 -18.94 0.16 -2.97
N MET A 130 -17.74 -0.04 -3.53
CA MET A 130 -17.28 0.67 -4.70
C MET A 130 -18.13 0.34 -5.95
N ILE A 131 -18.52 -0.92 -6.13
CA ILE A 131 -19.43 -1.35 -7.22
C ILE A 131 -20.79 -0.67 -7.08
N LYS A 132 -21.35 -0.62 -5.86
CA LYS A 132 -22.62 0.06 -5.59
C LYS A 132 -22.56 1.55 -5.93
N ASN A 133 -21.45 2.19 -5.56
CA ASN A 133 -21.24 3.63 -5.78
C ASN A 133 -20.75 3.96 -7.21
N ARG A 134 -20.36 2.95 -8.00
CA ARG A 134 -19.75 3.10 -9.34
C ARG A 134 -18.55 4.03 -9.35
N LYS A 135 -17.72 3.94 -8.33
CA LYS A 135 -16.52 4.77 -8.12
C LYS A 135 -15.55 4.09 -7.17
N GLY A 136 -14.26 4.12 -7.50
CA GLY A 136 -13.23 3.59 -6.61
C GLY A 136 -11.82 3.61 -7.20
N SER A 137 -10.82 3.60 -6.34
CA SER A 137 -9.42 3.47 -6.71
C SER A 137 -8.70 2.51 -5.77
N PHE A 138 -8.26 1.37 -6.30
CA PHE A 138 -7.33 0.47 -5.63
C PHE A 138 -5.89 0.82 -6.01
N ILE A 139 -5.04 1.02 -5.02
CA ILE A 139 -3.61 1.28 -5.15
C ILE A 139 -2.89 0.15 -4.41
N ASN A 140 -2.24 -0.73 -5.15
CA ASN A 140 -1.65 -1.94 -4.62
C ASN A 140 -0.12 -1.82 -4.56
N MET A 141 0.47 -1.96 -3.36
CA MET A 141 1.90 -1.82 -3.17
C MET A 141 2.62 -3.11 -3.53
N SER A 142 3.28 -3.10 -4.70
CA SER A 142 4.24 -4.14 -5.11
C SER A 142 5.67 -3.74 -4.70
N SER A 143 6.64 -4.02 -5.53
CA SER A 143 8.06 -3.66 -5.41
C SER A 143 8.74 -3.88 -6.76
N VAL A 144 9.88 -3.23 -6.99
CA VAL A 144 10.78 -3.61 -8.10
C VAL A 144 11.17 -5.08 -8.03
N VAL A 145 11.28 -5.65 -6.83
CA VAL A 145 11.53 -7.08 -6.61
C VAL A 145 10.42 -7.96 -7.17
N GLY A 146 9.17 -7.50 -7.16
CA GLY A 146 8.04 -8.19 -7.80
C GLY A 146 8.07 -8.12 -9.32
N VAL A 147 8.84 -7.20 -9.90
CA VAL A 147 8.99 -7.03 -11.36
C VAL A 147 10.18 -7.85 -11.88
N GLN A 148 11.36 -7.73 -11.24
CA GLN A 148 12.61 -8.32 -11.75
C GLN A 148 13.14 -9.51 -10.93
N GLY A 149 12.58 -9.76 -9.72
CA GLY A 149 13.13 -10.73 -8.78
C GLY A 149 14.33 -10.17 -8.00
N ASN A 150 14.73 -10.90 -6.94
CA ASN A 150 15.96 -10.65 -6.20
C ASN A 150 16.41 -11.94 -5.50
N ALA A 151 17.72 -12.21 -5.49
CA ALA A 151 18.29 -13.35 -4.79
C ALA A 151 17.96 -13.28 -3.28
N GLY A 152 17.53 -14.40 -2.70
CA GLY A 152 17.14 -14.48 -1.29
C GLY A 152 15.73 -13.96 -0.97
N GLN A 153 14.96 -13.55 -1.97
CA GLN A 153 13.61 -12.99 -1.80
C GLN A 153 12.55 -13.72 -2.65
N ALA A 154 12.70 -15.02 -2.86
CA ALA A 154 11.79 -15.77 -3.73
C ALA A 154 10.30 -15.68 -3.29
N ASN A 155 10.02 -15.79 -1.98
CA ASN A 155 8.69 -15.62 -1.41
C ASN A 155 8.16 -14.19 -1.58
N TYR A 156 8.97 -13.20 -1.27
CA TYR A 156 8.61 -11.79 -1.42
C TYR A 156 8.38 -11.43 -2.89
N ALA A 157 9.28 -11.82 -3.78
CA ALA A 157 9.14 -11.63 -5.23
C ALA A 157 7.84 -12.26 -5.76
N ALA A 158 7.56 -13.52 -5.39
CA ALA A 158 6.33 -14.20 -5.77
C ALA A 158 5.07 -13.47 -5.28
N SER A 159 5.07 -13.01 -4.00
CA SER A 159 3.94 -12.27 -3.43
C SER A 159 3.71 -10.95 -4.16
N LYS A 160 4.78 -10.18 -4.46
CA LYS A 160 4.70 -8.88 -5.11
C LYS A 160 4.39 -8.98 -6.61
N ALA A 161 4.87 -10.02 -7.29
CA ALA A 161 4.46 -10.36 -8.66
C ALA A 161 2.99 -10.78 -8.72
N GLY A 162 2.52 -11.56 -7.75
CA GLY A 162 1.12 -11.95 -7.63
C GLY A 162 0.17 -10.74 -7.52
N ILE A 163 0.56 -9.71 -6.76
CA ILE A 163 -0.18 -8.44 -6.67
C ILE A 163 -0.33 -7.77 -8.04
N ILE A 164 0.71 -7.82 -8.87
CA ILE A 164 0.69 -7.24 -10.24
C ILE A 164 -0.37 -7.95 -11.09
N GLY A 165 -0.35 -9.28 -11.13
CA GLY A 165 -1.33 -10.08 -11.88
C GLY A 165 -2.75 -9.87 -11.37
N PHE A 166 -2.94 -9.91 -10.06
CA PHE A 166 -4.22 -9.65 -9.39
C PHE A 166 -4.77 -8.27 -9.75
N SER A 167 -3.97 -7.21 -9.59
CA SER A 167 -4.38 -5.84 -9.86
C SER A 167 -4.84 -5.62 -11.30
N LYS A 168 -4.12 -6.20 -12.27
CA LYS A 168 -4.50 -6.14 -13.69
C LYS A 168 -5.82 -6.84 -13.98
N SER A 169 -6.11 -7.95 -13.29
CA SER A 169 -7.38 -8.66 -13.42
C SER A 169 -8.54 -7.82 -12.86
N ILE A 170 -8.37 -7.25 -11.67
CA ILE A 170 -9.36 -6.37 -11.04
C ILE A 170 -9.64 -5.12 -11.89
N ALA A 171 -8.61 -4.53 -12.50
CA ALA A 171 -8.78 -3.40 -13.40
C ALA A 171 -9.70 -3.72 -14.59
N LYS A 172 -9.57 -4.92 -15.17
CA LYS A 172 -10.41 -5.38 -16.28
C LYS A 172 -11.84 -5.72 -15.82
N GLU A 173 -11.98 -6.38 -14.68
CA GLU A 173 -13.25 -6.82 -14.14
C GLU A 173 -14.13 -5.65 -13.68
N LEU A 174 -13.53 -4.69 -12.96
CA LEU A 174 -14.28 -3.61 -12.33
C LEU A 174 -14.28 -2.28 -13.13
N GLY A 175 -13.55 -2.20 -14.24
CA GLY A 175 -13.46 -0.99 -15.06
C GLY A 175 -14.79 -0.48 -15.57
N SER A 176 -15.72 -1.36 -15.95
CA SER A 176 -17.09 -1.00 -16.36
C SER A 176 -17.94 -0.35 -15.25
N ARG A 177 -17.47 -0.45 -14.01
CA ARG A 177 -18.04 0.20 -12.82
C ARG A 177 -17.31 1.46 -12.41
N ASN A 178 -16.43 1.99 -13.28
CA ASN A 178 -15.60 3.16 -13.00
C ASN A 178 -14.69 2.96 -11.75
N ILE A 179 -14.22 1.74 -11.55
CA ILE A 179 -13.28 1.39 -10.47
C ILE A 179 -11.92 1.10 -11.11
N ARG A 180 -10.91 1.79 -10.64
CA ARG A 180 -9.54 1.66 -11.12
C ARG A 180 -8.71 0.78 -10.18
N SER A 181 -7.72 0.09 -10.71
CA SER A 181 -6.78 -0.70 -9.93
C SER A 181 -5.39 -0.57 -10.54
N ASN A 182 -4.46 0.03 -9.80
CA ASN A 182 -3.09 0.25 -10.23
C ASN A 182 -2.09 -0.26 -9.18
N VAL A 183 -0.89 -0.52 -9.64
CA VAL A 183 0.22 -1.01 -8.81
C VAL A 183 1.29 0.07 -8.73
N VAL A 184 1.75 0.37 -7.54
CA VAL A 184 2.97 1.12 -7.28
C VAL A 184 4.07 0.11 -6.96
N ALA A 185 5.23 0.23 -7.61
CA ALA A 185 6.39 -0.65 -7.43
C ALA A 185 7.58 0.17 -6.91
N PRO A 186 7.70 0.37 -5.57
CA PRO A 186 8.83 1.10 -5.01
C PRO A 186 10.14 0.36 -5.24
N GLY A 187 11.20 1.13 -5.51
CA GLY A 187 12.58 0.67 -5.47
C GLY A 187 13.17 0.71 -4.06
N PHE A 188 14.39 1.18 -3.96
CA PHE A 188 15.06 1.38 -2.67
C PHE A 188 14.59 2.70 -2.04
N ILE A 189 13.70 2.60 -1.03
CA ILE A 189 13.11 3.72 -0.32
C ILE A 189 13.64 3.79 1.10
N ARG A 190 14.07 4.96 1.54
CA ARG A 190 14.51 5.20 2.91
C ARG A 190 13.32 5.08 3.88
N THR A 191 13.48 4.22 4.90
CA THR A 191 12.48 3.97 5.94
C THR A 191 13.19 3.55 7.22
N GLU A 192 12.49 3.51 8.36
CA GLU A 192 13.05 2.97 9.61
C GLU A 192 13.69 1.58 9.43
N MET A 193 13.24 0.77 8.45
CA MET A 193 13.82 -0.55 8.16
C MET A 193 15.16 -0.46 7.44
N THR A 194 15.39 0.56 6.65
CA THR A 194 16.64 0.77 5.91
C THR A 194 17.66 1.58 6.71
N ASP A 195 17.22 2.37 7.68
CA ASP A 195 18.08 3.21 8.51
C ASP A 195 19.00 2.41 9.46
N VAL A 196 18.66 1.13 9.69
CA VAL A 196 19.51 0.20 10.48
C VAL A 196 20.62 -0.45 9.65
N LEU A 197 20.67 -0.25 8.34
CA LEU A 197 21.69 -0.78 7.46
C LEU A 197 22.98 0.03 7.55
N ASP A 198 24.12 -0.63 7.28
CA ASP A 198 25.41 0.06 7.22
C ASP A 198 25.34 1.20 6.18
N PRO A 199 25.69 2.45 6.56
CA PRO A 199 25.68 3.60 5.64
C PRO A 199 26.45 3.36 4.34
N LYS A 200 27.54 2.60 4.36
CA LYS A 200 28.31 2.24 3.16
C LYS A 200 27.52 1.34 2.20
N VAL A 201 26.71 0.45 2.74
CA VAL A 201 25.82 -0.41 1.93
C VAL A 201 24.74 0.43 1.28
N VAL A 202 24.12 1.32 2.05
CA VAL A 202 23.09 2.26 1.56
C VAL A 202 23.66 3.17 0.47
N GLU A 203 24.85 3.72 0.67
CA GLU A 203 25.56 4.54 -0.32
C GLU A 203 25.88 3.75 -1.58
N GLY A 204 26.39 2.51 -1.44
CA GLY A 204 26.67 1.62 -2.58
C GLY A 204 25.42 1.34 -3.41
N TRP A 205 24.28 1.09 -2.79
CA TRP A 205 23.00 0.90 -3.49
C TRP A 205 22.54 2.19 -4.17
N ALA A 206 22.65 3.33 -3.47
CA ALA A 206 22.28 4.62 -4.06
C ALA A 206 23.12 4.96 -5.29
N GLN A 207 24.40 4.61 -5.32
CA GLN A 207 25.28 4.82 -6.48
C GLN A 207 24.89 3.95 -7.69
N ALA A 208 24.26 2.78 -7.47
CA ALA A 208 23.76 1.94 -8.56
C ALA A 208 22.45 2.49 -9.19
N ILE A 209 21.70 3.32 -8.44
CA ILE A 209 20.48 3.94 -8.94
C ILE A 209 20.82 5.09 -9.89
N PRO A 210 20.21 5.19 -11.09
CA PRO A 210 20.46 6.30 -12.03
C PRO A 210 20.34 7.69 -11.42
N LEU A 211 19.30 7.96 -10.57
CA LEU A 211 19.15 9.23 -9.87
C LEU A 211 20.11 9.43 -8.68
N LYS A 212 21.05 8.48 -8.42
CA LYS A 212 22.13 8.56 -7.43
C LYS A 212 21.67 8.87 -5.99
N ARG A 213 20.46 8.48 -5.65
CA ARG A 213 19.91 8.57 -4.30
C ARG A 213 18.92 7.45 -4.01
N ALA A 214 18.74 7.12 -2.75
CA ALA A 214 17.56 6.41 -2.32
C ALA A 214 16.31 7.28 -2.54
N GLY A 215 15.16 6.65 -2.80
CA GLY A 215 13.88 7.35 -2.76
C GLY A 215 13.48 7.66 -1.31
N GLU A 216 12.66 8.67 -1.13
CA GLU A 216 12.02 8.99 0.13
C GLU A 216 10.58 8.47 0.14
N THR A 217 9.99 8.29 1.31
CA THR A 217 8.59 7.87 1.44
C THR A 217 7.63 8.83 0.75
N ASP A 218 7.99 10.13 0.67
CA ASP A 218 7.26 11.16 -0.06
C ASP A 218 7.20 10.89 -1.56
N ASP A 219 8.28 10.36 -2.18
CA ASP A 219 8.30 10.04 -3.61
C ASP A 219 7.18 9.02 -3.95
N VAL A 220 6.97 8.03 -3.06
CA VAL A 220 5.92 7.02 -3.21
C VAL A 220 4.54 7.58 -2.88
N ALA A 221 4.41 8.33 -1.78
CA ALA A 221 3.14 8.87 -1.31
C ALA A 221 2.54 9.86 -2.31
N ASN A 222 3.35 10.69 -2.97
CA ASN A 222 2.90 11.63 -4.00
C ASN A 222 2.26 10.90 -5.20
N LEU A 223 2.82 9.78 -5.64
CA LEU A 223 2.19 8.95 -6.67
C LEU A 223 0.86 8.36 -6.18
N CYS A 224 0.79 7.93 -4.91
CA CYS A 224 -0.47 7.42 -4.34
C CYS A 224 -1.55 8.51 -4.29
N VAL A 225 -1.21 9.76 -3.94
CA VAL A 225 -2.13 10.91 -4.00
C VAL A 225 -2.65 11.11 -5.43
N PHE A 226 -1.76 11.11 -6.42
CA PHE A 226 -2.15 11.21 -7.83
C PHE A 226 -3.09 10.08 -8.25
N LEU A 227 -2.76 8.82 -7.93
CA LEU A 227 -3.57 7.65 -8.27
C LEU A 227 -4.91 7.61 -7.52
N GLY A 228 -5.01 8.21 -6.33
CA GLY A 228 -6.26 8.38 -5.58
C GLY A 228 -7.14 9.50 -6.13
N SER A 229 -6.57 10.46 -6.82
CA SER A 229 -7.26 11.66 -7.31
C SER A 229 -7.98 11.41 -8.65
N ASP A 230 -8.83 12.37 -9.03
CA ASP A 230 -9.52 12.35 -10.32
C ASP A 230 -8.58 12.63 -11.50
N MET A 231 -7.35 13.16 -11.24
CA MET A 231 -6.32 13.38 -12.26
C MET A 231 -5.88 12.09 -12.94
N SER A 232 -5.99 10.95 -12.27
CA SER A 232 -5.67 9.63 -12.80
C SER A 232 -6.89 8.86 -13.33
N GLY A 233 -7.98 9.57 -13.65
CA GLY A 233 -9.27 8.98 -14.01
C GLY A 233 -9.25 8.02 -15.21
N TYR A 234 -8.26 8.14 -16.10
CA TYR A 234 -8.09 7.24 -17.26
C TYR A 234 -6.89 6.29 -17.13
N ILE A 235 -6.35 6.10 -15.89
CA ILE A 235 -5.22 5.23 -15.59
C ILE A 235 -5.71 4.04 -14.76
N THR A 236 -5.69 2.84 -15.34
CA THR A 236 -6.03 1.58 -14.68
C THR A 236 -5.23 0.41 -15.25
N GLY A 237 -4.97 -0.61 -14.44
CA GLY A 237 -4.19 -1.80 -14.84
C GLY A 237 -2.69 -1.55 -14.98
N GLN A 238 -2.18 -0.40 -14.55
CA GLN A 238 -0.78 -0.03 -14.73
C GLN A 238 0.09 -0.49 -13.55
N VAL A 239 1.37 -0.73 -13.85
CA VAL A 239 2.43 -0.94 -12.86
C VAL A 239 3.39 0.23 -13.00
N ILE A 240 3.49 1.05 -11.96
CA ILE A 240 4.28 2.28 -12.00
C ILE A 240 5.43 2.18 -11.00
N PRO A 241 6.68 2.03 -11.48
CA PRO A 241 7.85 2.07 -10.62
C PRO A 241 8.07 3.46 -9.99
N VAL A 242 8.54 3.47 -8.74
CA VAL A 242 9.06 4.66 -8.05
C VAL A 242 10.43 4.27 -7.54
N ASP A 243 11.44 4.29 -8.41
CA ASP A 243 12.67 3.55 -8.20
C ASP A 243 13.95 4.30 -8.63
N GLY A 244 13.81 5.53 -9.13
CA GLY A 244 14.94 6.32 -9.59
C GLY A 244 15.62 5.77 -10.86
N GLY A 245 14.95 4.86 -11.58
CA GLY A 245 15.45 4.23 -12.81
C GLY A 245 16.19 2.91 -12.57
N MET A 246 15.89 2.19 -11.50
CA MET A 246 16.49 0.87 -11.18
C MET A 246 16.06 -0.24 -12.14
N LEU A 247 14.83 -0.19 -12.68
CA LEU A 247 14.28 -1.13 -13.65
C LEU A 247 14.66 -0.78 -15.07
#